data_e726f9daaa916cbef2458155f261af72
#
_entry.id   e726f9daaa916cbef2458155f261af72
#
_cell.length_a   1.000
_cell.length_b   1.000
_cell.length_c   1.000
_cell.angle_alpha   90.00
_cell.angle_beta   90.00
_cell.angle_gamma   90.00
#
_symmetry.space_group_name_H-M   'P 1'
#
loop_
_entity.id
_entity.type
_entity.pdbx_description
1 polymer ?
#
loop_
_entity_poly.entity_id
_entity_poly.type
_entity_poly.pdbx_seq_one_letter_code
_entity_poly.pdbx_strand_id
1 'polypeptide(L)'
;MYSESERPWFAWAFVVSGLVAGACYARWGFAIAEKGWGPENGLIPFVTTGIPALVVLGFFTRASWTYFVREDGFGLQFGFTGWSVGFDYSDIIEAKRVDVSWKSWGGFGWRWRPGRIGYLIRSGPGVEIATKRARCTYTFNCQDRDALLAALGNAGVTIADHPD
;
A
#
# COMPACT_ATOMS: atom_id res chain seq x y z
N MET A 1 6.73 -1.03 -21.56
CA MET A 1 6.64 -0.33 -20.28
C MET A 1 5.27 -0.59 -19.67
N TYR A 2 5.20 -1.17 -18.49
CA TYR A 2 3.96 -1.46 -17.76
C TYR A 2 3.97 -0.66 -16.46
N SER A 3 2.83 -0.09 -16.10
CA SER A 3 2.65 0.59 -14.82
C SER A 3 1.22 0.42 -14.36
N GLU A 4 1.04 -0.01 -13.14
CA GLU A 4 -0.24 -0.15 -12.46
C GLU A 4 -0.16 0.52 -11.10
N SER A 5 -1.19 1.27 -10.73
CA SER A 5 -1.30 1.93 -9.44
C SER A 5 -2.55 1.47 -8.70
N GLU A 6 -2.37 0.94 -7.52
CA GLU A 6 -3.46 0.50 -6.65
C GLU A 6 -3.55 1.35 -5.38
N ARG A 7 -4.79 1.61 -4.95
CA ARG A 7 -5.07 2.20 -3.64
C ARG A 7 -5.61 1.14 -2.70
N PRO A 8 -5.12 1.07 -1.46
CA PRO A 8 -5.67 0.14 -0.49
C PRO A 8 -7.14 0.48 -0.21
N TRP A 9 -8.00 -0.53 -0.21
CA TRP A 9 -9.45 -0.36 0.01
C TRP A 9 -9.77 0.32 1.35
N PHE A 10 -8.94 0.08 2.38
CA PHE A 10 -9.10 0.70 3.69
C PHE A 10 -8.79 2.21 3.69
N ALA A 11 -8.20 2.76 2.64
CA ALA A 11 -8.01 4.21 2.51
C ALA A 11 -9.36 4.95 2.57
N TRP A 12 -10.42 4.37 2.00
CA TRP A 12 -11.76 4.92 2.08
C TRP A 12 -12.33 4.96 3.51
N ALA A 13 -12.03 3.95 4.34
CA ALA A 13 -12.46 3.93 5.73
C ALA A 13 -11.84 5.10 6.52
N PHE A 14 -10.58 5.46 6.23
CA PHE A 14 -9.93 6.62 6.83
C PHE A 14 -10.50 7.94 6.32
N VAL A 15 -10.86 8.03 5.03
CA VAL A 15 -11.54 9.22 4.48
C VAL A 15 -12.88 9.43 5.19
N VAL A 16 -13.70 8.38 5.30
CA VAL A 16 -14.98 8.43 6.00
C VAL A 16 -14.80 8.80 7.48
N SER A 17 -13.85 8.16 8.16
CA SER A 17 -13.53 8.47 9.56
C SER A 17 -13.07 9.91 9.73
N GLY A 18 -12.27 10.44 8.79
CA GLY A 18 -11.84 11.84 8.78
C GLY A 18 -13.00 12.81 8.58
N LEU A 19 -13.97 12.49 7.71
CA LEU A 19 -15.17 13.29 7.51
C LEU A 19 -16.05 13.30 8.77
N VAL A 20 -16.23 12.14 9.43
CA VAL A 20 -16.97 12.04 10.69
C VAL A 20 -16.26 12.84 11.79
N ALA A 21 -14.94 12.71 11.92
CA ALA A 21 -14.17 13.51 12.87
C ALA A 21 -14.31 15.01 12.57
N GLY A 22 -14.21 15.40 11.30
CA GLY A 22 -14.41 16.80 10.87
C GLY A 22 -15.77 17.34 11.24
N ALA A 23 -16.85 16.56 11.04
CA ALA A 23 -18.20 16.96 11.45
C ALA A 23 -18.32 17.09 12.98
N CYS A 24 -17.71 16.17 13.75
CA CYS A 24 -17.65 16.28 15.20
C CYS A 24 -16.90 17.54 15.67
N TYR A 25 -15.79 17.86 15.00
CA TYR A 25 -15.04 19.09 15.26
C TYR A 25 -15.79 20.35 14.90
N ALA A 26 -16.52 20.36 13.77
CA ALA A 26 -17.37 21.49 13.39
C ALA A 26 -18.44 21.73 14.45
N ARG A 27 -19.16 20.68 14.87
CA ARG A 27 -20.16 20.77 15.94
C ARG A 27 -19.56 21.29 17.26
N TRP A 28 -18.37 20.85 17.56
CA TRP A 28 -17.65 21.28 18.76
C TRP A 28 -17.18 22.73 18.63
N GLY A 29 -16.74 23.18 17.44
CA GLY A 29 -16.44 24.58 17.15
C GLY A 29 -17.63 25.52 17.38
N PHE A 30 -18.86 25.08 17.01
CA PHE A 30 -20.08 25.83 17.34
C PHE A 30 -20.30 25.93 18.87
N ALA A 31 -20.07 24.85 19.62
CA ALA A 31 -20.20 24.88 21.07
C ALA A 31 -19.16 25.81 21.74
N ILE A 32 -17.98 25.97 21.15
CA ILE A 32 -16.96 26.92 21.60
C ILE A 32 -17.37 28.36 21.29
N ALA A 33 -17.98 28.59 20.13
CA ALA A 33 -18.48 29.92 19.77
C ALA A 33 -19.54 30.46 20.74
N GLU A 34 -20.32 29.54 21.35
CA GLU A 34 -21.29 29.89 22.38
C GLU A 34 -20.65 30.13 23.78
N LYS A 35 -19.60 29.42 24.13
CA LYS A 35 -18.97 29.41 25.46
C LYS A 35 -17.67 30.22 25.57
N GLY A 36 -17.17 30.71 24.43
CA GLY A 36 -15.91 31.43 24.34
C GLY A 36 -14.69 30.47 24.18
N TRP A 37 -13.64 31.00 23.55
CA TRP A 37 -12.36 30.29 23.37
C TRP A 37 -11.58 30.26 24.68
N GLY A 38 -11.35 29.06 25.18
CA GLY A 38 -10.37 28.79 26.24
C GLY A 38 -9.38 27.72 25.80
N PRO A 39 -8.17 27.67 26.37
CA PRO A 39 -7.18 26.63 26.07
C PRO A 39 -7.75 25.23 26.22
N GLU A 40 -8.56 25.02 27.26
CA GLU A 40 -9.16 23.72 27.59
C GLU A 40 -10.25 23.29 26.62
N ASN A 41 -10.99 24.23 26.04
CA ASN A 41 -12.16 23.97 25.21
C ASN A 41 -11.85 23.98 23.71
N GLY A 42 -10.75 24.58 23.28
CA GLY A 42 -10.45 24.80 21.87
C GLY A 42 -9.07 24.28 21.44
N LEU A 43 -8.03 24.90 21.96
CA LEU A 43 -6.69 24.68 21.44
C LEU A 43 -6.14 23.28 21.75
N ILE A 44 -6.25 22.83 23.00
CA ILE A 44 -5.69 21.55 23.42
C ILE A 44 -6.31 20.38 22.63
N PRO A 45 -7.64 20.19 22.58
CA PRO A 45 -8.23 19.13 21.79
C PRO A 45 -7.92 19.23 20.28
N PHE A 46 -7.88 20.45 19.71
CA PHE A 46 -7.50 20.62 18.29
C PHE A 46 -6.07 20.13 18.04
N VAL A 47 -5.13 20.49 18.86
CA VAL A 47 -3.72 20.08 18.71
C VAL A 47 -3.56 18.59 18.96
N THR A 48 -4.22 18.05 19.99
CA THR A 48 -4.02 16.65 20.41
C THR A 48 -4.74 15.63 19.55
N THR A 49 -5.84 16.01 18.90
CA THR A 49 -6.65 15.08 18.10
C THR A 49 -6.88 15.56 16.67
N GLY A 50 -7.09 16.84 16.44
CA GLY A 50 -7.38 17.41 15.11
C GLY A 50 -6.17 17.32 14.18
N ILE A 51 -5.02 17.79 14.61
CA ILE A 51 -3.80 17.73 13.78
C ILE A 51 -3.41 16.27 13.48
N PRO A 52 -3.32 15.35 14.45
CA PRO A 52 -3.05 13.95 14.14
C PRO A 52 -4.08 13.33 13.19
N ALA A 53 -5.37 13.62 13.34
CA ALA A 53 -6.40 13.13 12.45
C ALA A 53 -6.21 13.63 11.01
N LEU A 54 -5.88 14.92 10.82
CA LEU A 54 -5.59 15.49 9.51
C LEU A 54 -4.34 14.88 8.86
N VAL A 55 -3.28 14.65 9.65
CA VAL A 55 -2.06 13.98 9.17
C VAL A 55 -2.37 12.57 8.72
N VAL A 56 -3.09 11.80 9.53
CA VAL A 56 -3.50 10.42 9.19
C VAL A 56 -4.37 10.43 7.94
N LEU A 57 -5.36 11.32 7.86
CA LEU A 57 -6.22 11.46 6.68
C LEU A 57 -5.41 11.80 5.42
N GLY A 58 -4.49 12.77 5.51
CA GLY A 58 -3.61 13.14 4.40
C GLY A 58 -2.71 11.99 3.95
N PHE A 59 -2.22 11.19 4.91
CA PHE A 59 -1.44 9.99 4.62
C PHE A 59 -2.25 8.97 3.84
N PHE A 60 -3.44 8.62 4.31
CA PHE A 60 -4.25 7.58 3.68
C PHE A 60 -4.89 8.00 2.36
N THR A 61 -5.20 9.28 2.17
CA THR A 61 -5.70 9.78 0.87
C THR A 61 -4.65 9.71 -0.23
N ARG A 62 -3.36 9.72 0.13
CA ARG A 62 -2.23 9.62 -0.81
C ARG A 62 -1.55 8.26 -0.83
N ALA A 63 -1.94 7.36 0.07
CA ALA A 63 -1.41 6.00 0.09
C ALA A 63 -1.77 5.28 -1.21
N SER A 64 -0.78 4.95 -2.01
CA SER A 64 -0.92 4.17 -3.24
C SER A 64 0.31 3.30 -3.42
N TRP A 65 0.11 2.15 -4.03
CA TRP A 65 1.19 1.28 -4.47
C TRP A 65 1.22 1.34 -5.99
N THR A 66 2.38 1.60 -6.54
CA THR A 66 2.59 1.63 -7.99
C THR A 66 3.62 0.59 -8.35
N TYR A 67 3.21 -0.36 -9.17
CA TYR A 67 4.10 -1.35 -9.79
C TYR A 67 4.56 -0.80 -11.13
N PHE A 68 5.82 -0.98 -11.44
CA PHE A 68 6.37 -0.57 -12.72
C PHE A 68 7.35 -1.62 -13.26
N VAL A 69 7.25 -1.86 -14.55
CA VAL A 69 8.20 -2.66 -15.33
C VAL A 69 8.89 -1.70 -16.29
N ARG A 70 10.18 -1.51 -16.14
CA ARG A 70 11.05 -0.63 -16.94
C ARG A 70 12.07 -1.47 -17.71
N GLU A 71 12.91 -0.81 -18.49
CA GLU A 71 13.99 -1.48 -19.23
C GLU A 71 15.08 -2.02 -18.27
N ASP A 72 15.28 -1.36 -17.16
CA ASP A 72 16.32 -1.64 -16.15
C ASP A 72 15.85 -2.59 -15.02
N GLY A 73 14.53 -2.78 -14.84
CA GLY A 73 14.06 -3.65 -13.77
C GLY A 73 12.58 -3.54 -13.47
N PHE A 74 12.16 -4.33 -12.51
CA PHE A 74 10.83 -4.31 -11.90
C PHE A 74 10.88 -3.59 -10.56
N GLY A 75 9.86 -2.81 -10.25
CA GLY A 75 9.80 -2.14 -8.97
C GLY A 75 8.40 -1.85 -8.46
N LEU A 76 8.38 -1.57 -7.16
CA LEU A 76 7.22 -1.15 -6.39
C LEU A 76 7.55 0.18 -5.74
N GLN A 77 6.69 1.17 -5.90
CA GLN A 77 6.80 2.47 -5.26
C GLN A 77 5.59 2.73 -4.37
N PHE A 78 5.85 3.22 -3.17
CA PHE A 78 4.83 3.71 -2.26
C PHE A 78 4.67 5.22 -2.42
N GLY A 79 3.53 5.63 -2.95
CA GLY A 79 3.32 6.98 -3.48
C GLY A 79 3.42 8.11 -2.46
N PHE A 80 3.18 7.86 -1.17
CA PHE A 80 3.25 8.91 -0.15
C PHE A 80 4.69 9.23 0.27
N THR A 81 5.51 8.20 0.48
CA THR A 81 6.87 8.36 1.03
C THR A 81 7.95 8.45 -0.04
N GLY A 82 7.60 8.14 -1.30
CA GLY A 82 8.58 7.95 -2.36
C GLY A 82 9.46 6.71 -2.16
N TRP A 83 9.21 5.93 -1.09
CA TRP A 83 9.93 4.70 -0.84
C TRP A 83 9.68 3.70 -1.97
N SER A 84 10.74 3.12 -2.49
CA SER A 84 10.66 2.16 -3.59
C SER A 84 11.52 0.94 -3.30
N VAL A 85 11.07 -0.20 -3.81
CA VAL A 85 11.83 -1.44 -3.88
C VAL A 85 11.99 -1.76 -5.34
N GLY A 86 13.22 -1.94 -5.79
CA GLY A 86 13.56 -2.30 -7.16
C GLY A 86 14.26 -3.65 -7.21
N PHE A 87 14.06 -4.36 -8.30
CA PHE A 87 14.67 -5.65 -8.62
C PHE A 87 15.24 -5.57 -10.01
N ASP A 88 16.54 -5.79 -10.13
CA ASP A 88 17.18 -5.99 -11.43
C ASP A 88 16.71 -7.33 -12.02
N TYR A 89 16.44 -7.39 -13.31
CA TYR A 89 16.00 -8.65 -13.95
C TYR A 89 17.02 -9.78 -13.78
N SER A 90 18.29 -9.46 -13.74
CA SER A 90 19.37 -10.45 -13.48
C SER A 90 19.29 -11.09 -12.09
N ASP A 91 18.68 -10.41 -11.12
CA ASP A 91 18.47 -10.92 -9.76
C ASP A 91 17.19 -11.76 -9.63
N ILE A 92 16.26 -11.64 -10.58
CA ILE A 92 15.02 -12.41 -10.58
C ILE A 92 15.30 -13.80 -11.16
N ILE A 93 14.95 -14.85 -10.41
CA ILE A 93 15.06 -16.23 -10.85
C ILE A 93 13.84 -16.60 -11.68
N GLU A 94 12.66 -16.33 -11.10
CA GLU A 94 11.37 -16.64 -11.69
C GLU A 94 10.26 -15.76 -11.10
N ALA A 95 9.19 -15.61 -11.85
CA ALA A 95 7.94 -15.03 -11.38
C ALA A 95 6.80 -16.04 -11.59
N LYS A 96 5.90 -16.16 -10.64
CA LYS A 96 4.77 -17.09 -10.71
C LYS A 96 3.46 -16.46 -10.25
N ARG A 97 2.37 -17.07 -10.67
CA ARG A 97 1.01 -16.74 -10.24
C ARG A 97 0.80 -17.19 -8.81
N VAL A 98 0.18 -16.35 -7.99
CA VAL A 98 -0.25 -16.72 -6.64
C VAL A 98 -1.58 -16.06 -6.32
N ASP A 99 -2.38 -16.74 -5.48
CA ASP A 99 -3.54 -16.11 -4.86
C ASP A 99 -3.19 -15.74 -3.42
N VAL A 100 -3.27 -14.47 -3.14
CA VAL A 100 -2.83 -13.91 -1.87
C VAL A 100 -4.01 -13.74 -0.94
N SER A 101 -3.90 -14.26 0.29
CA SER A 101 -4.84 -14.00 1.36
C SER A 101 -4.17 -13.19 2.46
N TRP A 102 -4.69 -11.99 2.75
CA TRP A 102 -4.17 -11.17 3.84
C TRP A 102 -4.27 -11.89 5.21
N LYS A 103 -5.25 -12.78 5.38
CA LYS A 103 -5.39 -13.58 6.61
C LYS A 103 -4.21 -14.51 6.81
N SER A 104 -3.78 -15.20 5.75
CA SER A 104 -2.62 -16.09 5.80
C SER A 104 -1.32 -15.35 6.07
N TRP A 105 -1.23 -14.07 5.72
CA TRP A 105 -0.07 -13.21 5.93
C TRP A 105 -0.10 -12.44 7.26
N GLY A 106 -1.20 -12.49 8.02
CA GLY A 106 -1.34 -11.77 9.29
C GLY A 106 -1.64 -10.27 9.12
N GLY A 107 -2.18 -9.85 7.97
CA GLY A 107 -2.65 -8.50 7.72
C GLY A 107 -2.17 -7.89 6.41
N PHE A 108 -2.52 -6.61 6.20
CA PHE A 108 -2.13 -5.81 5.05
C PHE A 108 -0.79 -5.09 5.25
N GLY A 109 -0.28 -4.52 4.17
CA GLY A 109 0.95 -3.74 4.15
C GLY A 109 2.21 -4.59 3.94
N TRP A 110 3.33 -4.07 4.37
CA TRP A 110 4.58 -4.81 4.37
C TRP A 110 4.55 -5.90 5.45
N ARG A 111 4.83 -7.15 5.05
CA ARG A 111 4.86 -8.32 5.94
C ARG A 111 6.12 -9.12 5.70
N TRP A 112 6.76 -9.48 6.76
CA TRP A 112 7.94 -10.34 6.73
C TRP A 112 7.62 -11.71 7.32
N ARG A 113 8.11 -12.74 6.64
CA ARG A 113 8.12 -14.12 7.12
C ARG A 113 9.47 -14.76 6.79
N PRO A 114 9.90 -15.82 7.48
CA PRO A 114 11.14 -16.51 7.13
C PRO A 114 11.17 -16.90 5.65
N GLY A 115 12.12 -16.32 4.91
CA GLY A 115 12.27 -16.54 3.48
C GLY A 115 11.24 -15.89 2.56
N ARG A 116 10.30 -15.06 3.10
CA ARG A 116 9.22 -14.43 2.32
C ARG A 116 8.95 -13.01 2.76
N ILE A 117 8.74 -12.13 1.81
CA ILE A 117 8.33 -10.74 2.04
C ILE A 117 7.06 -10.46 1.24
N GLY A 118 6.02 -9.97 1.89
CA GLY A 118 4.74 -9.62 1.26
C GLY A 118 4.48 -8.12 1.26
N TYR A 119 4.02 -7.61 0.13
CA TYR A 119 3.50 -6.26 -0.04
C TYR A 119 2.02 -6.38 -0.39
N LEU A 120 1.17 -6.34 0.62
CA LEU A 120 -0.23 -6.77 0.53
C LEU A 120 -1.18 -5.61 0.74
N ILE A 121 -1.98 -5.32 -0.26
CA ILE A 121 -3.00 -4.26 -0.21
C ILE A 121 -4.38 -4.87 -0.02
N ARG A 122 -4.59 -6.08 -0.56
CA ARG A 122 -5.87 -6.80 -0.54
C ARG A 122 -5.64 -8.30 -0.60
N SER A 123 -6.69 -9.10 -0.50
CA SER A 123 -6.68 -10.49 -0.96
C SER A 123 -7.02 -10.55 -2.44
N GLY A 124 -6.55 -11.55 -3.12
CA GLY A 124 -6.84 -11.79 -4.53
C GLY A 124 -5.60 -12.08 -5.35
N PRO A 125 -5.65 -11.84 -6.67
CA PRO A 125 -4.56 -12.15 -7.56
C PRO A 125 -3.28 -11.42 -7.18
N GLY A 126 -2.16 -12.09 -7.36
CA GLY A 126 -0.83 -11.56 -7.09
C GLY A 126 0.25 -12.30 -7.84
N VAL A 127 1.46 -11.78 -7.73
CA VAL A 127 2.67 -12.35 -8.31
C VAL A 127 3.67 -12.60 -7.19
N GLU A 128 4.31 -13.76 -7.20
CA GLU A 128 5.44 -14.07 -6.35
C GLU A 128 6.71 -14.09 -7.21
N ILE A 129 7.74 -13.39 -6.76
CA ILE A 129 9.04 -13.29 -7.42
C ILE A 129 10.10 -13.93 -6.54
N ALA A 130 10.82 -14.93 -7.07
CA ALA A 130 11.99 -15.50 -6.42
C ALA A 130 13.23 -14.74 -6.85
N THR A 131 14.09 -14.37 -5.89
CA THR A 131 15.32 -13.60 -6.15
C THR A 131 16.57 -14.32 -5.68
N LYS A 132 17.69 -14.10 -6.41
CA LYS A 132 19.00 -14.66 -6.08
C LYS A 132 19.60 -13.98 -4.84
N ARG A 133 19.46 -12.66 -4.76
CA ARG A 133 20.20 -11.80 -3.84
C ARG A 133 19.82 -12.00 -2.38
N ALA A 134 18.54 -12.21 -2.09
CA ALA A 134 18.06 -12.30 -0.71
C ALA A 134 17.69 -13.72 -0.28
N ARG A 135 17.73 -14.71 -1.17
CA ARG A 135 17.14 -16.05 -0.97
C ARG A 135 15.71 -15.98 -0.41
N CYS A 136 15.03 -14.91 -0.73
CA CYS A 136 13.67 -14.62 -0.31
C CYS A 136 12.77 -14.55 -1.53
N THR A 137 11.51 -14.93 -1.34
CA THR A 137 10.45 -14.65 -2.30
C THR A 137 9.72 -13.38 -1.92
N TYR A 138 9.32 -12.62 -2.92
CA TYR A 138 8.56 -11.39 -2.76
C TYR A 138 7.17 -11.58 -3.36
N THR A 139 6.14 -11.33 -2.56
CA THR A 139 4.75 -11.50 -2.97
C THR A 139 4.07 -10.14 -3.07
N PHE A 140 3.43 -9.87 -4.20
CA PHE A 140 2.73 -8.62 -4.49
C PHE A 140 1.30 -8.91 -4.91
N ASN A 141 0.35 -8.12 -4.43
CA ASN A 141 -0.98 -8.09 -5.04
C ASN A 141 -0.95 -7.20 -6.28
N CYS A 142 -1.71 -7.53 -7.30
CA CYS A 142 -1.92 -6.71 -8.49
C CYS A 142 -3.35 -6.89 -9.00
N GLN A 143 -3.88 -5.91 -9.74
CA GLN A 143 -5.21 -6.02 -10.35
C GLN A 143 -5.16 -6.90 -11.57
N ASP A 144 -4.19 -6.62 -12.43
CA ASP A 144 -3.97 -7.35 -13.66
C ASP A 144 -2.69 -8.18 -13.58
N ARG A 145 -2.82 -9.34 -12.93
CA ARG A 145 -1.73 -10.31 -12.76
C ARG A 145 -1.15 -10.77 -14.09
N ASP A 146 -2.02 -11.00 -15.06
CA ASP A 146 -1.61 -11.56 -16.34
C ASP A 146 -0.85 -10.52 -17.18
N ALA A 147 -1.29 -9.26 -17.17
CA ALA A 147 -0.56 -8.17 -17.79
C ALA A 147 0.82 -7.94 -17.15
N LEU A 148 0.91 -8.03 -15.80
CA LEU A 148 2.17 -7.90 -15.08
C LEU A 148 3.13 -9.04 -15.44
N LEU A 149 2.66 -10.30 -15.43
CA LEU A 149 3.47 -11.46 -15.80
C LEU A 149 3.91 -11.42 -17.26
N ALA A 150 3.02 -11.01 -18.17
CA ALA A 150 3.37 -10.81 -19.56
C ALA A 150 4.47 -9.75 -19.74
N ALA A 151 4.37 -8.63 -18.98
CA ALA A 151 5.38 -7.58 -19.02
C ALA A 151 6.74 -8.08 -18.49
N LEU A 152 6.76 -8.86 -17.39
CA LEU A 152 7.97 -9.48 -16.86
C LEU A 152 8.56 -10.50 -17.82
N GLY A 153 7.71 -11.34 -18.45
CA GLY A 153 8.15 -12.30 -19.47
C GLY A 153 8.78 -11.62 -20.68
N ASN A 154 8.18 -10.53 -21.16
CA ASN A 154 8.74 -9.72 -22.26
C ASN A 154 10.09 -9.08 -21.88
N ALA A 155 10.31 -8.82 -20.60
CA ALA A 155 11.59 -8.34 -20.07
C ALA A 155 12.61 -9.46 -19.83
N GLY A 156 12.30 -10.72 -20.18
CA GLY A 156 13.19 -11.86 -20.08
C GLY A 156 13.16 -12.62 -18.75
N VAL A 157 12.19 -12.32 -17.87
CA VAL A 157 12.00 -13.07 -16.63
C VAL A 157 11.31 -14.40 -16.94
N THR A 158 11.81 -15.48 -16.35
CA THR A 158 11.17 -16.80 -16.46
C THR A 158 9.85 -16.80 -15.72
N ILE A 159 8.78 -17.14 -16.41
CA ILE A 159 7.46 -17.28 -15.81
C ILE A 159 7.22 -18.75 -15.49
N ALA A 160 7.09 -19.08 -14.20
CA ALA A 160 6.77 -20.43 -13.77
C ALA A 160 5.26 -20.64 -13.84
N ASP A 161 4.83 -21.50 -14.76
CA ASP A 161 3.46 -21.99 -14.87
C ASP A 161 3.31 -23.18 -13.91
N HIS A 162 3.10 -22.90 -12.62
CA HIS A 162 2.70 -23.95 -11.68
C HIS A 162 1.24 -23.68 -11.31
N PRO A 163 0.28 -24.51 -11.71
CA PRO A 163 -1.05 -24.48 -11.12
C PRO A 163 -0.92 -24.92 -9.66
N ASP A 164 -1.39 -24.08 -8.73
CA ASP A 164 -1.61 -24.45 -7.33
C ASP A 164 -2.66 -25.55 -7.20
#